data_edb0d6cbe6a33bcc5dfbf4543166944f
#
_entry.id   edb0d6cbe6a33bcc5dfbf4543166944f
#
_cell.length_a   1.000
_cell.length_b   1.000
_cell.length_c   1.000
_cell.angle_alpha   90.00
_cell.angle_beta   90.00
_cell.angle_gamma   90.00
#
_symmetry.space_group_name_H-M   'P 1'
#
loop_
_entity.id
_entity.type
_entity.pdbx_description
1 polymer ?
#
loop_
_entity_poly.entity_id
_entity_poly.type
_entity_poly.pdbx_seq_one_letter_code
_entity_poly.pdbx_strand_id
1 'polypeptide(L)'
;GAEFISYDESDTIRTESDLTMLDVTTTSEVKLAHLPRGSYNGSINYMIGLDSARAYATPESLEDGNPLKNGAVWNGSDIGHSYFQIEGGIFDPADTVLTTPQSTFVWRFATPDLVVNINEKRNFSVANNKDVFFVMNLDVEKLFLGLTPSQTPVINCDPADGTDYNNAKILRDNVISEFVFEL
;
A
#
# COMPACT_ATOMS: atom_id res chain seq x y z
N GLY A 1 -0.36 9.70 3.87
CA GLY A 1 0.43 10.88 3.52
C GLY A 1 1.86 10.77 4.03
N ALA A 2 2.78 11.51 3.45
CA ALA A 2 4.15 11.62 3.95
C ALA A 2 4.37 12.98 4.60
N GLU A 3 5.23 13.03 5.60
CA GLU A 3 5.58 14.25 6.34
C GLU A 3 7.09 14.43 6.29
N PHE A 4 7.54 15.65 5.93
CA PHE A 4 8.93 16.04 5.83
C PHE A 4 9.21 17.20 6.78
N ILE A 5 10.24 17.05 7.60
CA ILE A 5 10.61 18.06 8.60
C ILE A 5 11.93 18.70 8.18
N SER A 6 12.00 20.05 8.19
CA SER A 6 13.25 20.76 7.92
C SER A 6 14.32 20.41 8.98
N TYR A 7 15.60 20.52 8.63
CA TYR A 7 16.71 20.14 9.53
C TYR A 7 16.71 20.91 10.85
N ASP A 8 16.27 22.16 10.82
CA ASP A 8 16.15 23.03 11.98
C ASP A 8 14.82 22.90 12.71
N GLU A 9 13.97 21.94 12.28
CA GLU A 9 12.62 21.70 12.81
C GLU A 9 11.67 22.93 12.71
N SER A 10 12.07 23.93 11.94
CA SER A 10 11.29 25.16 11.79
C SER A 10 10.08 24.98 10.88
N ASP A 11 10.08 23.97 10.05
CA ASP A 11 9.02 23.76 9.06
C ASP A 11 8.70 22.27 8.88
N THR A 12 7.42 21.98 8.75
CA THR A 12 6.90 20.65 8.49
C THR A 12 6.04 20.68 7.24
N ILE A 13 6.47 19.99 6.22
CA ILE A 13 5.77 19.92 4.94
C ILE A 13 5.07 18.58 4.82
N ARG A 14 3.78 18.60 4.54
CA ARG A 14 2.96 17.42 4.32
C ARG A 14 2.69 17.23 2.83
N THR A 15 2.43 15.99 2.45
CA THR A 15 2.02 15.69 1.07
C THR A 15 0.75 16.45 0.69
N GLU A 16 0.66 16.88 -0.56
CA GLU A 16 -0.49 17.62 -1.10
C GLU A 16 -1.76 16.74 -1.14
N SER A 17 -1.60 15.44 -1.21
CA SER A 17 -2.72 14.48 -1.24
C SER A 17 -2.73 13.61 0.01
N ASP A 18 -3.85 13.60 0.69
CA ASP A 18 -4.09 12.73 1.85
C ASP A 18 -4.26 11.27 1.46
N LEU A 19 -4.62 10.99 0.21
CA LEU A 19 -4.87 9.66 -0.30
C LEU A 19 -4.39 9.52 -1.74
N THR A 20 -3.55 8.53 -1.99
CA THR A 20 -3.07 8.20 -3.33
C THR A 20 -3.26 6.70 -3.56
N MET A 21 -3.93 6.34 -4.64
CA MET A 21 -4.00 4.96 -5.11
C MET A 21 -2.91 4.73 -6.14
N LEU A 22 -2.18 3.62 -5.98
CA LEU A 22 -1.10 3.21 -6.88
C LEU A 22 -1.45 1.86 -7.50
N ASP A 23 -1.49 1.83 -8.82
CA ASP A 23 -1.40 0.59 -9.58
C ASP A 23 0.07 0.42 -9.98
N VAL A 24 0.78 -0.43 -9.26
CA VAL A 24 2.23 -0.65 -9.45
C VAL A 24 2.56 -1.32 -10.79
N THR A 25 1.57 -1.84 -11.51
CA THR A 25 1.76 -2.40 -12.85
C THR A 25 1.84 -1.32 -13.93
N THR A 26 1.28 -0.14 -13.65
CA THR A 26 1.16 0.97 -14.62
C THR A 26 1.80 2.26 -14.13
N THR A 27 2.03 2.41 -12.83
CA THR A 27 2.53 3.64 -12.21
C THR A 27 3.90 3.39 -11.60
N SER A 28 4.93 4.03 -12.14
CA SER A 28 6.31 3.94 -11.64
C SER A 28 6.71 5.08 -10.71
N GLU A 29 6.03 6.22 -10.80
CA GLU A 29 6.37 7.42 -10.03
C GLU A 29 5.12 8.14 -9.55
N VAL A 30 5.17 8.65 -8.31
CA VAL A 30 4.14 9.51 -7.73
C VAL A 30 4.81 10.73 -7.11
N LYS A 31 4.32 11.92 -7.47
CA LYS A 31 4.74 13.15 -6.82
C LYS A 31 4.09 13.26 -5.44
N LEU A 32 4.91 13.27 -4.40
CA LEU A 32 4.44 13.32 -3.02
C LEU A 32 4.25 14.75 -2.53
N ALA A 33 5.22 15.63 -2.76
CA ALA A 33 5.17 17.02 -2.30
C ALA A 33 6.10 17.92 -3.12
N HIS A 34 5.91 19.22 -2.99
CA HIS A 34 6.88 20.22 -3.42
C HIS A 34 7.68 20.71 -2.22
N LEU A 35 8.97 20.37 -2.19
CA LEU A 35 9.86 20.77 -1.11
C LEU A 35 10.71 21.96 -1.54
N PRO A 36 10.80 23.05 -0.73
CA PRO A 36 11.76 24.11 -0.93
C PRO A 36 13.20 23.60 -0.92
N ARG A 37 14.12 24.37 -1.50
CA ARG A 37 15.55 24.10 -1.35
C ARG A 37 15.93 24.12 0.13
N GLY A 38 16.65 23.07 0.57
CA GLY A 38 17.07 22.97 1.95
C GLY A 38 17.62 21.61 2.30
N SER A 39 18.02 21.48 3.54
CA SER A 39 18.38 20.20 4.14
C SER A 39 17.23 19.77 5.05
N TYR A 40 16.88 18.51 4.97
CA TYR A 40 15.79 17.91 5.69
C TYR A 40 16.31 16.78 6.57
N ASN A 41 15.97 16.86 7.84
CA ASN A 41 16.19 15.81 8.81
C ASN A 41 14.89 15.02 8.86
N GLY A 42 14.73 14.10 7.88
CA GLY A 42 13.39 13.59 7.60
C GLY A 42 13.04 12.34 8.37
N SER A 43 11.94 12.41 9.12
CA SER A 43 11.10 11.24 9.26
C SER A 43 10.14 11.23 8.09
N ILE A 44 10.26 10.25 7.21
CA ILE A 44 9.24 9.96 6.23
C ILE A 44 8.26 9.01 6.91
N ASN A 45 7.13 9.57 7.33
CA ASN A 45 6.04 8.79 7.87
C ASN A 45 5.04 8.55 6.75
N TYR A 46 4.80 7.31 6.41
CA TYR A 46 3.74 6.98 5.47
C TYR A 46 2.94 5.79 6.00
N MET A 47 1.70 5.76 5.56
CA MET A 47 0.73 4.76 5.94
C MET A 47 0.21 4.07 4.69
N ILE A 48 0.29 2.74 4.67
CA ILE A 48 -0.48 1.93 3.73
C ILE A 48 -1.73 1.51 4.48
N GLY A 49 -2.85 2.14 4.15
CA GLY A 49 -4.10 1.88 4.83
C GLY A 49 -5.04 3.07 4.89
N LEU A 50 -6.15 2.85 5.55
CA LEU A 50 -7.22 3.82 5.73
C LEU A 50 -7.58 3.87 7.22
N ASP A 51 -7.87 5.08 7.72
CA ASP A 51 -8.52 5.22 9.01
C ASP A 51 -9.94 4.63 8.97
N SER A 52 -10.51 4.37 10.15
CA SER A 52 -11.83 3.71 10.25
C SER A 52 -12.95 4.47 9.52
N ALA A 53 -12.90 5.81 9.51
CA ALA A 53 -13.93 6.60 8.85
C ALA A 53 -13.87 6.42 7.32
N ARG A 54 -12.68 6.40 6.75
CA ARG A 54 -12.47 6.19 5.31
C ARG A 54 -12.65 4.73 4.91
N ALA A 55 -12.20 3.79 5.75
CA ALA A 55 -12.29 2.36 5.45
C ALA A 55 -13.73 1.91 5.27
N TYR A 56 -14.65 2.42 6.06
CA TYR A 56 -16.07 2.03 6.04
C TYR A 56 -17.00 3.04 5.37
N ALA A 57 -16.49 4.12 4.79
CA ALA A 57 -17.30 5.05 4.01
C ALA A 57 -17.84 4.36 2.76
N THR A 58 -19.15 4.37 2.53
CA THR A 58 -19.71 3.76 1.32
C THR A 58 -19.34 4.58 0.08
N PRO A 59 -19.09 3.95 -1.08
CA PRO A 59 -18.72 4.68 -2.30
C PRO A 59 -19.68 5.82 -2.65
N GLU A 60 -20.98 5.62 -2.40
CA GLU A 60 -22.02 6.62 -2.67
C GLU A 60 -21.94 7.85 -1.76
N SER A 61 -21.36 7.70 -0.57
CA SER A 61 -21.19 8.80 0.38
C SER A 61 -19.98 9.70 0.09
N LEU A 62 -19.12 9.28 -0.84
CA LEU A 62 -17.89 9.98 -1.16
C LEU A 62 -18.10 11.00 -2.29
N GLU A 63 -17.32 12.08 -2.24
CA GLU A 63 -17.35 13.14 -3.25
C GLU A 63 -16.78 12.63 -4.60
N ASP A 64 -17.19 13.30 -5.68
CA ASP A 64 -16.65 13.02 -7.01
C ASP A 64 -15.13 13.32 -7.05
N GLY A 65 -14.39 12.38 -7.63
CA GLY A 65 -12.94 12.45 -7.68
C GLY A 65 -12.23 11.78 -6.49
N ASN A 66 -12.96 11.36 -5.46
CA ASN A 66 -12.37 10.55 -4.39
C ASN A 66 -11.98 9.17 -4.94
N PRO A 67 -10.70 8.74 -4.79
CA PRO A 67 -10.25 7.44 -5.30
C PRO A 67 -11.05 6.25 -4.78
N LEU A 68 -11.58 6.32 -3.56
CA LEU A 68 -12.39 5.25 -2.94
C LEU A 68 -13.82 5.18 -3.48
N LYS A 69 -14.28 6.19 -4.23
CA LYS A 69 -15.58 6.14 -4.90
C LYS A 69 -15.64 5.07 -5.99
N ASN A 70 -14.48 4.62 -6.48
CA ASN A 70 -14.40 3.48 -7.36
C ASN A 70 -14.81 2.20 -6.60
N GLY A 71 -15.96 1.64 -6.95
CA GLY A 71 -16.49 0.43 -6.30
C GLY A 71 -15.62 -0.82 -6.42
N ALA A 72 -14.58 -0.82 -7.26
CA ALA A 72 -13.68 -1.95 -7.42
C ALA A 72 -12.90 -2.32 -6.14
N VAL A 73 -12.71 -1.37 -5.23
CA VAL A 73 -12.01 -1.59 -3.96
C VAL A 73 -12.95 -1.76 -2.77
N TRP A 74 -14.26 -1.68 -2.99
CA TRP A 74 -15.27 -1.82 -1.95
C TRP A 74 -15.70 -3.28 -1.75
N ASN A 75 -15.58 -3.78 -0.52
CA ASN A 75 -15.89 -5.18 -0.17
C ASN A 75 -17.11 -5.31 0.78
N GLY A 76 -17.95 -4.29 0.83
CA GLY A 76 -19.12 -4.27 1.71
C GLY A 76 -18.87 -3.62 3.07
N SER A 77 -19.97 -3.42 3.83
CA SER A 77 -19.95 -2.69 5.10
C SER A 77 -19.11 -3.35 6.20
N ASP A 78 -18.95 -4.66 6.15
CA ASP A 78 -18.31 -5.43 7.20
C ASP A 78 -16.79 -5.48 7.02
N ILE A 79 -16.32 -5.36 5.79
CA ILE A 79 -14.91 -5.43 5.41
C ILE A 79 -14.36 -4.04 5.05
N GLY A 80 -15.14 -3.23 4.31
CA GLY A 80 -14.76 -1.90 3.89
C GLY A 80 -13.96 -1.86 2.58
N HIS A 81 -13.21 -0.76 2.38
CA HIS A 81 -12.35 -0.57 1.21
C HIS A 81 -11.04 -1.31 1.35
N SER A 82 -10.65 -2.06 0.32
CA SER A 82 -9.29 -2.59 0.20
C SER A 82 -8.31 -1.46 -0.10
N TYR A 83 -7.23 -1.41 0.65
CA TYR A 83 -6.13 -0.45 0.44
C TYR A 83 -4.81 -1.10 0.01
N PHE A 84 -4.77 -2.42 0.01
CA PHE A 84 -3.73 -3.22 -0.61
C PHE A 84 -4.38 -4.43 -1.26
N GLN A 85 -3.98 -4.73 -2.50
CA GLN A 85 -4.48 -5.89 -3.21
C GLN A 85 -3.39 -6.46 -4.10
N ILE A 86 -3.25 -7.78 -4.08
CA ILE A 86 -2.42 -8.54 -4.99
C ILE A 86 -3.26 -9.63 -5.63
N GLU A 87 -3.18 -9.72 -6.94
CA GLU A 87 -3.89 -10.73 -7.73
C GLU A 87 -2.89 -11.46 -8.63
N GLY A 88 -3.16 -12.72 -8.88
CA GLY A 88 -2.30 -13.49 -9.77
C GLY A 88 -2.93 -14.77 -10.27
N GLY A 89 -2.22 -15.38 -11.24
CA GLY A 89 -2.53 -16.69 -11.77
C GLY A 89 -1.57 -17.75 -11.24
N ILE A 90 -2.10 -18.94 -11.01
CA ILE A 90 -1.33 -20.13 -10.67
C ILE A 90 -1.27 -20.98 -11.94
N PHE A 91 -0.06 -21.17 -12.44
CA PHE A 91 0.19 -21.93 -13.67
C PHE A 91 0.75 -23.31 -13.36
N ASP A 92 0.53 -24.24 -14.29
CA ASP A 92 1.22 -25.53 -14.25
C ASP A 92 2.73 -25.29 -14.39
N PRO A 93 3.57 -25.84 -13.50
CA PRO A 93 5.03 -25.75 -13.66
C PRO A 93 5.56 -26.30 -14.99
N ALA A 94 4.80 -27.17 -15.65
CA ALA A 94 5.11 -27.71 -16.99
C ALA A 94 4.68 -26.76 -18.12
N ASP A 95 3.84 -25.75 -17.85
CA ASP A 95 3.39 -24.79 -18.87
C ASP A 95 4.45 -23.71 -19.10
N THR A 96 5.15 -23.79 -20.21
CA THR A 96 6.19 -22.82 -20.59
C THR A 96 5.64 -21.56 -21.25
N VAL A 97 4.37 -21.52 -21.61
CA VAL A 97 3.75 -20.41 -22.35
C VAL A 97 2.98 -19.46 -21.45
N LEU A 98 2.57 -19.91 -20.27
CA LEU A 98 1.86 -19.15 -19.23
C LEU A 98 0.63 -18.38 -19.76
N THR A 99 -0.12 -18.96 -20.68
CA THR A 99 -1.25 -18.27 -21.34
C THR A 99 -2.53 -18.34 -20.56
N THR A 100 -2.77 -19.44 -19.84
CA THR A 100 -4.01 -19.65 -19.10
C THR A 100 -3.69 -20.24 -17.73
N PRO A 101 -3.96 -19.53 -16.64
CA PRO A 101 -3.74 -20.06 -15.31
C PRO A 101 -4.71 -21.19 -15.00
N GLN A 102 -4.27 -22.20 -14.27
CA GLN A 102 -5.12 -23.27 -13.74
C GLN A 102 -6.12 -22.76 -12.71
N SER A 103 -5.71 -21.75 -11.93
CA SER A 103 -6.53 -21.04 -10.97
C SER A 103 -5.99 -19.62 -10.73
N THR A 104 -6.78 -18.79 -10.08
CA THR A 104 -6.39 -17.43 -9.70
C THR A 104 -6.43 -17.27 -8.20
N PHE A 105 -5.71 -16.28 -7.68
CA PHE A 105 -5.79 -15.87 -6.29
C PHE A 105 -5.98 -14.35 -6.18
N VAL A 106 -6.60 -13.92 -5.08
CA VAL A 106 -6.78 -12.51 -4.73
C VAL A 106 -6.57 -12.35 -3.23
N TRP A 107 -5.58 -11.56 -2.83
CA TRP A 107 -5.28 -11.26 -1.44
C TRP A 107 -5.41 -9.76 -1.18
N ARG A 108 -6.09 -9.39 -0.08
CA ARG A 108 -6.44 -8.01 0.23
C ARG A 108 -6.16 -7.66 1.69
N PHE A 109 -5.87 -6.37 1.91
CA PHE A 109 -6.05 -5.73 3.22
C PHE A 109 -7.17 -4.70 3.10
N ALA A 110 -8.06 -4.69 4.08
CA ALA A 110 -9.21 -3.81 4.09
C ALA A 110 -9.49 -3.18 5.47
N THR A 111 -9.25 -3.90 6.56
CA THR A 111 -9.64 -3.45 7.89
C THR A 111 -8.62 -2.47 8.50
N PRO A 112 -9.04 -1.46 9.26
CA PRO A 112 -8.14 -0.49 9.90
C PRO A 112 -7.06 -1.12 10.81
N ASP A 113 -7.31 -2.31 11.36
CA ASP A 113 -6.39 -3.03 12.24
C ASP A 113 -5.15 -3.57 11.50
N LEU A 114 -5.24 -3.68 10.17
CA LEU A 114 -4.16 -4.18 9.31
C LEU A 114 -3.35 -3.06 8.66
N VAL A 115 -3.58 -1.83 9.05
CA VAL A 115 -2.83 -0.67 8.56
C VAL A 115 -1.34 -0.84 8.82
N VAL A 116 -0.54 -0.59 7.79
CA VAL A 116 0.92 -0.59 7.85
C VAL A 116 1.40 0.85 8.04
N ASN A 117 2.03 1.12 9.18
CA ASN A 117 2.68 2.40 9.44
C ASN A 117 4.19 2.22 9.34
N ILE A 118 4.81 2.98 8.48
CA ILE A 118 6.25 2.97 8.26
C ILE A 118 6.83 4.34 8.61
N ASN A 119 7.85 4.33 9.46
CA ASN A 119 8.60 5.50 9.86
C ASN A 119 10.06 5.28 9.48
N GLU A 120 10.50 5.98 8.45
CA GLU A 120 11.88 5.96 7.99
C GLU A 120 12.56 7.27 8.32
N LYS A 121 13.71 7.19 9.02
CA LYS A 121 14.53 8.38 9.28
C LYS A 121 15.59 8.48 8.20
N ARG A 122 15.53 9.56 7.42
CA ARG A 122 16.49 9.84 6.35
C ARG A 122 16.87 11.31 6.35
N ASN A 123 18.16 11.57 6.18
CA ASN A 123 18.67 12.91 5.93
C ASN A 123 18.87 13.09 4.44
N PHE A 124 18.31 14.14 3.87
CA PHE A 124 18.48 14.45 2.46
C PHE A 124 18.52 15.96 2.22
N SER A 125 18.97 16.36 1.04
CA SER A 125 19.00 17.76 0.66
C SER A 125 18.32 17.95 -0.69
N VAL A 126 17.52 19.01 -0.78
CA VAL A 126 16.89 19.44 -2.02
C VAL A 126 17.68 20.59 -2.62
N ALA A 127 18.26 20.39 -3.80
CA ALA A 127 18.94 21.42 -4.55
C ALA A 127 17.96 22.19 -5.46
N ASN A 128 18.37 23.37 -5.94
CA ASN A 128 17.55 24.14 -6.88
C ASN A 128 17.23 23.34 -8.14
N ASN A 129 15.96 23.30 -8.52
CA ASN A 129 15.47 22.63 -9.72
C ASN A 129 15.90 21.18 -9.85
N LYS A 130 15.96 20.47 -8.73
CA LYS A 130 16.23 19.04 -8.68
C LYS A 130 15.11 18.32 -7.96
N ASP A 131 14.70 17.20 -8.51
CA ASP A 131 13.81 16.27 -7.84
C ASP A 131 14.63 15.35 -6.91
N VAL A 132 14.00 14.94 -5.83
CA VAL A 132 14.50 13.90 -4.92
C VAL A 132 13.58 12.71 -5.06
N PHE A 133 14.13 11.58 -5.39
CA PHE A 133 13.39 10.33 -5.55
C PHE A 133 13.54 9.48 -4.30
N PHE A 134 12.41 9.04 -3.77
CA PHE A 134 12.36 7.98 -2.77
C PHE A 134 11.94 6.72 -3.49
N VAL A 135 12.80 5.73 -3.53
CA VAL A 135 12.53 4.46 -4.18
C VAL A 135 11.94 3.50 -3.14
N MET A 136 10.74 3.05 -3.38
CA MET A 136 10.08 2.03 -2.57
C MET A 136 10.22 0.68 -3.25
N ASN A 137 10.95 -0.22 -2.63
CA ASN A 137 11.12 -1.59 -3.10
C ASN A 137 10.24 -2.53 -2.27
N LEU A 138 9.51 -3.38 -2.95
CA LEU A 138 8.74 -4.46 -2.36
C LEU A 138 9.17 -5.77 -3.02
N ASP A 139 9.75 -6.68 -2.24
CA ASP A 139 10.05 -8.03 -2.71
C ASP A 139 8.77 -8.86 -2.74
N VAL A 140 8.20 -8.98 -3.95
CA VAL A 140 6.91 -9.66 -4.14
C VAL A 140 6.99 -11.14 -3.78
N GLU A 141 8.13 -11.81 -3.99
CA GLU A 141 8.29 -13.23 -3.66
C GLU A 141 8.12 -13.47 -2.16
N LYS A 142 8.60 -12.56 -1.35
CA LYS A 142 8.51 -12.68 0.10
C LYS A 142 7.11 -12.43 0.66
N LEU A 143 6.22 -11.80 -0.10
CA LEU A 143 4.81 -11.70 0.30
C LEU A 143 4.14 -13.07 0.49
N PHE A 144 4.67 -14.09 -0.17
CA PHE A 144 4.15 -15.45 -0.11
C PHE A 144 4.69 -16.28 1.08
N LEU A 145 5.56 -15.74 1.93
CA LEU A 145 6.08 -16.46 3.09
C LEU A 145 4.96 -16.88 4.04
N GLY A 146 4.86 -18.18 4.30
CA GLY A 146 3.81 -18.75 5.14
C GLY A 146 2.42 -18.82 4.50
N LEU A 147 2.29 -18.37 3.26
CA LEU A 147 1.05 -18.39 2.47
C LEU A 147 1.29 -19.09 1.13
N THR A 148 0.35 -19.92 0.72
CA THR A 148 0.42 -20.63 -0.57
C THR A 148 -0.86 -20.33 -1.36
N PRO A 149 -0.79 -19.63 -2.51
CA PRO A 149 -1.97 -19.25 -3.27
C PRO A 149 -2.89 -20.41 -3.66
N SER A 150 -2.37 -21.59 -3.92
CA SER A 150 -3.18 -22.77 -4.23
C SER A 150 -3.96 -23.32 -3.03
N GLN A 151 -3.50 -23.05 -1.81
CA GLN A 151 -4.19 -23.46 -0.56
C GLN A 151 -5.03 -22.31 0.01
N THR A 152 -4.63 -21.08 -0.24
CA THR A 152 -5.28 -19.85 0.22
C THR A 152 -5.56 -18.96 -1.00
N PRO A 153 -6.53 -19.31 -1.85
CA PRO A 153 -6.77 -18.56 -3.09
C PRO A 153 -7.38 -17.18 -2.83
N VAL A 154 -8.00 -16.98 -1.69
CA VAL A 154 -8.66 -15.71 -1.34
C VAL A 154 -8.29 -15.32 0.08
N ILE A 155 -7.94 -14.04 0.27
CA ILE A 155 -7.84 -13.36 1.56
C ILE A 155 -8.68 -12.08 1.44
N ASN A 156 -9.77 -11.99 2.20
CA ASN A 156 -10.70 -10.85 2.20
C ASN A 156 -10.59 -9.98 3.45
N CYS A 157 -9.80 -10.38 4.44
CA CYS A 157 -9.71 -9.73 5.75
C CYS A 157 -11.01 -9.77 6.54
N ASP A 158 -11.81 -10.84 6.39
CA ASP A 158 -13.05 -10.98 7.13
C ASP A 158 -12.78 -11.26 8.62
N PRO A 159 -13.08 -10.31 9.53
CA PRO A 159 -12.87 -10.53 10.97
C PRO A 159 -13.72 -11.67 11.56
N ALA A 160 -14.83 -12.01 10.90
CA ALA A 160 -15.70 -13.11 11.31
C ALA A 160 -15.13 -14.49 10.92
N ASP A 161 -14.26 -14.54 9.90
CA ASP A 161 -13.48 -15.73 9.54
C ASP A 161 -12.08 -15.66 10.15
N GLY A 162 -11.89 -16.30 11.28
CA GLY A 162 -10.60 -16.27 11.98
C GLY A 162 -9.43 -16.82 11.16
N THR A 163 -9.65 -17.72 10.21
CA THR A 163 -8.61 -18.24 9.32
C THR A 163 -8.23 -17.21 8.27
N ASP A 164 -9.21 -16.63 7.60
CA ASP A 164 -9.00 -15.57 6.60
C ASP A 164 -8.29 -14.37 7.23
N TYR A 165 -8.75 -13.93 8.41
CA TYR A 165 -8.16 -12.80 9.12
C TYR A 165 -6.72 -13.06 9.59
N ASN A 166 -6.40 -14.30 10.01
CA ASN A 166 -5.03 -14.68 10.36
C ASN A 166 -4.11 -14.70 9.14
N ASN A 167 -4.60 -15.17 7.99
CA ASN A 167 -3.86 -15.12 6.73
C ASN A 167 -3.59 -13.67 6.30
N ALA A 168 -4.56 -12.77 6.49
CA ALA A 168 -4.38 -11.35 6.25
C ALA A 168 -3.30 -10.72 7.16
N LYS A 169 -3.21 -11.13 8.43
CA LYS A 169 -2.13 -10.71 9.33
C LYS A 169 -0.75 -11.18 8.87
N ILE A 170 -0.63 -12.44 8.43
CA ILE A 170 0.62 -12.97 7.88
C ILE A 170 1.04 -12.16 6.66
N LEU A 171 0.13 -11.90 5.73
CA LEU A 171 0.41 -11.09 4.55
C LEU A 171 0.82 -9.66 4.93
N ARG A 172 0.15 -9.01 5.89
CA ARG A 172 0.53 -7.69 6.40
C ARG A 172 1.94 -7.69 6.97
N ASP A 173 2.29 -8.68 7.78
CA ASP A 173 3.58 -8.77 8.43
C ASP A 173 4.70 -9.00 7.38
N ASN A 174 4.42 -9.77 6.33
CA ASN A 174 5.31 -9.92 5.18
C ASN A 174 5.50 -8.58 4.45
N VAL A 175 4.42 -7.80 4.23
CA VAL A 175 4.51 -6.46 3.64
C VAL A 175 5.38 -5.55 4.50
N ILE A 176 5.18 -5.51 5.82
CA ILE A 176 5.97 -4.66 6.73
C ILE A 176 7.45 -5.02 6.68
N SER A 177 7.79 -6.31 6.65
CA SER A 177 9.19 -6.77 6.69
C SER A 177 9.96 -6.46 5.42
N GLU A 178 9.25 -6.35 4.28
CA GLU A 178 9.86 -6.28 2.95
C GLU A 178 9.75 -4.91 2.27
N PHE A 179 9.07 -3.96 2.90
CA PHE A 179 9.11 -2.58 2.42
C PHE A 179 10.45 -1.94 2.78
N VAL A 180 11.30 -1.78 1.79
CA VAL A 180 12.60 -1.09 1.92
C VAL A 180 12.55 0.20 1.12
N PHE A 181 12.93 1.32 1.77
CA PHE A 181 13.11 2.61 1.12
C PHE A 181 14.59 2.87 0.84
N GLU A 182 14.86 3.26 -0.40
CA GLU A 182 16.16 3.75 -0.84
C GLU A 182 16.03 5.23 -1.28
N LEU A 183 17.10 6.00 -1.07
CA LEU A 183 17.26 7.38 -1.51
C LEU A 183 18.16 7.43 -2.74
#